data_8a003a39f5488f4634a261399fc7a030
#
_entry.id   8a003a39f5488f4634a261399fc7a030
#
_cell.length_a   1.000
_cell.length_b   1.000
_cell.length_c   1.000
_cell.angle_alpha   90.00
_cell.angle_beta   90.00
_cell.angle_gamma   90.00
#
_symmetry.space_group_name_H-M   'P 1'
#
loop_
_entity.id
_entity.type
_entity.pdbx_description
1 polymer ?
#
loop_
_entity_poly.entity_id
_entity_poly.type
_entity_poly.pdbx_seq_one_letter_code
_entity_poly.pdbx_strand_id
1 'polypeptide(L)'
;KLGASSYSIYLWHWPIVVALTYLSLLSNYKWVLLALVATVILGELSLKLVENPSRKVFAKLSTTSNLVYISLCILVVGVLALTVRHSTLVRGIMADKETVELYAKIQSFHVMPNRDNGYCFYNVDGESDPIISMEKSVCKLGIKSLKPKGLLFGDSFAGHYEPFVDEVAKKLGISVDSVTTNWCFPSLTDSTNGTKTRVAYKQCLLNREYLKDNISKYDFVIFSGIWFDLYRKGYQNEIVDVIKYAKSKGVKVYVMASPTQYDINVFANFIAAGVNDLPFRLKGNSNKKDDDTQKMDIIFSQLEQDGYIKFIKKDDIFDESDSYHYNGIEIPYSLDGAHISVDSSLMAAKQFIETGVYKKYFSDAK
;
A
#
# COMPACT_ATOMS: atom_id res chain seq x y z
N LYS A 1 2.67 -22.06 38.19
CA LYS A 1 2.59 -20.61 38.41
C LYS A 1 2.22 -19.86 37.12
N LEU A 2 2.84 -20.16 35.99
CA LEU A 2 2.54 -19.50 34.68
C LEU A 2 1.08 -19.67 34.24
N GLY A 3 0.41 -20.80 34.54
CA GLY A 3 -0.99 -21.00 34.22
C GLY A 3 -1.96 -20.04 34.93
N ALA A 4 -1.61 -19.58 36.15
CA ALA A 4 -2.45 -18.66 36.90
C ALA A 4 -2.35 -17.21 36.36
N SER A 5 -1.22 -16.83 35.75
CA SER A 5 -0.97 -15.50 35.18
C SER A 5 -1.18 -15.44 33.65
N SER A 6 -1.56 -16.57 33.04
CA SER A 6 -1.67 -16.67 31.56
C SER A 6 -2.62 -15.63 30.93
N TYR A 7 -3.74 -15.37 31.61
CA TYR A 7 -4.71 -14.36 31.15
C TYR A 7 -4.13 -12.94 31.21
N SER A 8 -3.50 -12.56 32.33
CA SER A 8 -2.86 -11.27 32.49
C SER A 8 -1.67 -11.08 31.53
N ILE A 9 -0.89 -12.15 31.30
CA ILE A 9 0.19 -12.15 30.30
C ILE A 9 -0.37 -11.92 28.89
N TYR A 10 -1.46 -12.59 28.51
CA TYR A 10 -2.15 -12.41 27.24
C TYR A 10 -2.64 -10.97 27.05
N LEU A 11 -3.20 -10.35 28.08
CA LEU A 11 -3.66 -8.95 28.03
C LEU A 11 -2.52 -7.96 27.77
N TRP A 12 -1.34 -8.17 28.35
CA TRP A 12 -0.18 -7.29 28.18
C TRP A 12 0.62 -7.58 26.91
N HIS A 13 0.56 -8.80 26.39
CA HIS A 13 1.26 -9.18 25.16
C HIS A 13 0.87 -8.27 23.98
N TRP A 14 -0.41 -8.06 23.75
CA TRP A 14 -0.90 -7.31 22.60
C TRP A 14 -0.48 -5.83 22.59
N PRO A 15 -0.68 -5.03 23.65
CA PRO A 15 -0.19 -3.65 23.69
C PRO A 15 1.32 -3.52 23.47
N ILE A 16 2.11 -4.46 23.98
CA ILE A 16 3.57 -4.44 23.82
C ILE A 16 3.96 -4.76 22.37
N VAL A 17 3.33 -5.76 21.75
CA VAL A 17 3.56 -6.07 20.32
C VAL A 17 3.19 -4.87 19.46
N VAL A 18 2.03 -4.25 19.69
CA VAL A 18 1.62 -3.04 18.99
C VAL A 18 2.64 -1.92 19.15
N ALA A 19 3.12 -1.67 20.38
CA ALA A 19 4.14 -0.66 20.62
C ALA A 19 5.44 -0.94 19.86
N LEU A 20 5.92 -2.20 19.85
CA LEU A 20 7.10 -2.59 19.06
C LEU A 20 6.90 -2.43 17.56
N THR A 21 5.69 -2.73 17.07
CA THR A 21 5.34 -2.54 15.65
C THR A 21 5.40 -1.06 15.28
N TYR A 22 4.77 -0.19 16.09
CA TYR A 22 4.79 1.26 15.86
C TYR A 22 6.19 1.86 15.94
N LEU A 23 7.05 1.32 16.81
CA LEU A 23 8.44 1.75 16.96
C LEU A 23 9.39 1.08 15.94
N SER A 24 8.87 0.23 15.04
CA SER A 24 9.66 -0.53 14.06
C SER A 24 10.79 -1.38 14.69
N LEU A 25 10.55 -1.90 15.91
CA LEU A 25 11.55 -2.64 16.68
C LEU A 25 11.39 -4.16 16.61
N LEU A 26 10.36 -4.69 15.91
CA LEU A 26 10.10 -6.14 15.79
C LEU A 26 11.21 -6.92 15.08
N SER A 27 11.94 -6.27 14.17
CA SER A 27 13.08 -6.89 13.47
C SER A 27 14.31 -7.09 14.35
N ASN A 28 14.35 -6.42 15.52
CA ASN A 28 15.49 -6.48 16.43
C ASN A 28 15.21 -7.44 17.59
N TYR A 29 15.87 -8.61 17.57
CA TYR A 29 15.66 -9.67 18.56
C TYR A 29 15.87 -9.22 20.04
N LYS A 30 16.71 -8.20 20.29
CA LYS A 30 16.95 -7.68 21.65
C LYS A 30 15.70 -7.01 22.22
N TRP A 31 15.00 -6.23 21.38
CA TRP A 31 13.75 -5.59 21.76
C TRP A 31 12.61 -6.61 21.91
N VAL A 32 12.57 -7.63 21.04
CA VAL A 32 11.61 -8.73 21.18
C VAL A 32 11.81 -9.50 22.49
N LEU A 33 13.07 -9.80 22.84
CA LEU A 33 13.38 -10.47 24.10
C LEU A 33 13.01 -9.60 25.33
N LEU A 34 13.32 -8.30 25.28
CA LEU A 34 12.93 -7.35 26.32
C LEU A 34 11.41 -7.28 26.46
N ALA A 35 10.68 -7.26 25.37
CA ALA A 35 9.22 -7.25 25.33
C ALA A 35 8.60 -8.52 25.92
N LEU A 36 9.17 -9.69 25.63
CA LEU A 36 8.75 -10.95 26.26
C LEU A 36 8.92 -10.90 27.78
N VAL A 37 10.06 -10.43 28.26
CA VAL A 37 10.32 -10.28 29.70
C VAL A 37 9.35 -9.25 30.30
N ALA A 38 9.16 -8.10 29.67
CA ALA A 38 8.22 -7.08 30.13
C ALA A 38 6.78 -7.61 30.18
N THR A 39 6.34 -8.39 29.18
CA THR A 39 5.02 -9.01 29.15
C THR A 39 4.79 -9.92 30.37
N VAL A 40 5.77 -10.75 30.70
CA VAL A 40 5.67 -11.65 31.87
C VAL A 40 5.64 -10.86 33.17
N ILE A 41 6.52 -9.87 33.32
CA ILE A 41 6.58 -9.02 34.54
C ILE A 41 5.26 -8.27 34.72
N LEU A 42 4.76 -7.60 33.68
CA LEU A 42 3.51 -6.84 33.72
C LEU A 42 2.31 -7.76 33.96
N GLY A 43 2.30 -8.95 33.37
CA GLY A 43 1.27 -9.96 33.62
C GLY A 43 1.25 -10.41 35.10
N GLU A 44 2.41 -10.71 35.70
CA GLU A 44 2.51 -11.09 37.12
C GLU A 44 2.13 -9.92 38.05
N LEU A 45 2.55 -8.70 37.74
CA LEU A 45 2.16 -7.51 38.50
C LEU A 45 0.64 -7.28 38.41
N SER A 46 0.06 -7.38 37.22
CA SER A 46 -1.38 -7.24 36.99
C SER A 46 -2.18 -8.28 37.79
N LEU A 47 -1.73 -9.55 37.78
CA LEU A 47 -2.36 -10.60 38.57
C LEU A 47 -2.34 -10.29 40.08
N LYS A 48 -1.19 -9.83 40.60
CA LYS A 48 -1.02 -9.60 42.07
C LYS A 48 -1.66 -8.31 42.54
N LEU A 49 -1.54 -7.23 41.79
CA LEU A 49 -1.95 -5.90 42.24
C LEU A 49 -3.36 -5.50 41.79
N VAL A 50 -3.87 -6.12 40.73
CA VAL A 50 -5.19 -5.78 40.16
C VAL A 50 -6.14 -6.97 40.28
N GLU A 51 -5.83 -8.10 39.65
CA GLU A 51 -6.78 -9.19 39.48
C GLU A 51 -7.12 -9.86 40.83
N ASN A 52 -6.13 -10.28 41.62
CA ASN A 52 -6.36 -10.93 42.91
C ASN A 52 -7.06 -10.04 43.95
N PRO A 53 -6.69 -8.75 44.12
CA PRO A 53 -7.43 -7.85 45.00
C PRO A 53 -8.87 -7.62 44.52
N SER A 54 -9.07 -7.39 43.20
CA SER A 54 -10.41 -7.18 42.63
C SER A 54 -11.30 -8.39 42.86
N ARG A 55 -10.83 -9.62 42.62
CA ARG A 55 -11.58 -10.84 42.87
C ARG A 55 -12.04 -10.93 44.33
N LYS A 56 -11.17 -10.56 45.30
CA LYS A 56 -11.53 -10.55 46.74
C LYS A 56 -12.60 -9.50 47.07
N VAL A 57 -12.54 -8.34 46.46
CA VAL A 57 -13.54 -7.27 46.62
C VAL A 57 -14.88 -7.69 46.02
N PHE A 58 -14.89 -8.12 44.77
CA PHE A 58 -16.09 -8.53 44.06
C PHE A 58 -16.79 -9.74 44.69
N ALA A 59 -16.01 -10.67 45.30
CA ALA A 59 -16.58 -11.80 46.02
C ALA A 59 -17.35 -11.42 47.30
N LYS A 60 -17.13 -10.20 47.82
CA LYS A 60 -17.80 -9.70 49.06
C LYS A 60 -18.99 -8.78 48.73
N LEU A 61 -19.13 -8.32 47.50
CA LEU A 61 -20.19 -7.41 47.10
C LEU A 61 -21.46 -8.16 46.67
N SER A 62 -22.61 -7.52 46.84
CA SER A 62 -23.87 -8.04 46.30
C SER A 62 -23.84 -8.09 44.77
N THR A 63 -24.65 -8.93 44.17
CA THR A 63 -24.81 -9.02 42.69
C THR A 63 -25.11 -7.67 42.08
N THR A 64 -25.99 -6.88 42.68
CA THR A 64 -26.35 -5.53 42.21
C THR A 64 -25.16 -4.58 42.24
N SER A 65 -24.38 -4.58 43.34
CA SER A 65 -23.16 -3.76 43.44
C SER A 65 -22.12 -4.15 42.40
N ASN A 66 -21.92 -5.45 42.16
CA ASN A 66 -21.01 -5.95 41.14
C ASN A 66 -21.42 -5.48 39.74
N LEU A 67 -22.72 -5.54 39.38
CA LEU A 67 -23.22 -5.05 38.11
C LEU A 67 -22.98 -3.54 37.94
N VAL A 68 -23.20 -2.74 39.00
CA VAL A 68 -22.92 -1.30 38.93
C VAL A 68 -21.44 -1.02 38.66
N TYR A 69 -20.53 -1.70 39.39
CA TYR A 69 -19.09 -1.54 39.16
C TYR A 69 -18.65 -1.96 37.77
N ILE A 70 -19.14 -3.10 37.28
CA ILE A 70 -18.83 -3.57 35.90
C ILE A 70 -19.35 -2.54 34.87
N SER A 71 -20.57 -2.05 35.04
CA SER A 71 -21.13 -1.04 34.12
C SER A 71 -20.34 0.25 34.13
N LEU A 72 -19.88 0.71 35.30
CA LEU A 72 -19.01 1.88 35.43
C LEU A 72 -17.66 1.67 34.74
N CYS A 73 -17.03 0.50 34.94
CA CYS A 73 -15.78 0.16 34.24
C CYS A 73 -15.95 0.15 32.70
N ILE A 74 -17.03 -0.44 32.21
CA ILE A 74 -17.34 -0.46 30.78
C ILE A 74 -17.55 0.97 30.27
N LEU A 75 -18.26 1.81 31.01
CA LEU A 75 -18.46 3.20 30.67
C LEU A 75 -17.13 3.97 30.58
N VAL A 76 -16.27 3.83 31.60
CA VAL A 76 -14.95 4.48 31.62
C VAL A 76 -14.08 4.02 30.45
N VAL A 77 -14.00 2.70 30.20
CA VAL A 77 -13.24 2.16 29.06
C VAL A 77 -13.84 2.63 27.74
N GLY A 78 -15.17 2.66 27.62
CA GLY A 78 -15.86 3.18 26.44
C GLY A 78 -15.57 4.67 26.18
N VAL A 79 -15.61 5.49 27.23
CA VAL A 79 -15.26 6.92 27.13
C VAL A 79 -13.78 7.08 26.74
N LEU A 80 -12.85 6.34 27.35
CA LEU A 80 -11.44 6.36 26.99
C LEU A 80 -11.22 5.90 25.56
N ALA A 81 -11.89 4.84 25.12
CA ALA A 81 -11.79 4.36 23.73
C ALA A 81 -12.33 5.40 22.73
N LEU A 82 -13.43 6.08 23.06
CA LEU A 82 -13.97 7.15 22.23
C LEU A 82 -13.04 8.36 22.19
N THR A 83 -12.44 8.76 23.31
CA THR A 83 -11.47 9.87 23.34
C THR A 83 -10.20 9.54 22.56
N VAL A 84 -9.72 8.30 22.62
CA VAL A 84 -8.57 7.84 21.81
C VAL A 84 -8.93 7.72 20.34
N ARG A 85 -10.15 7.26 20.01
CA ARG A 85 -10.63 7.20 18.62
C ARG A 85 -10.79 8.59 18.00
N HIS A 86 -11.26 9.57 18.76
CA HIS A 86 -11.23 10.99 18.39
C HIS A 86 -9.85 11.60 18.70
N SER A 87 -8.80 10.99 18.15
CA SER A 87 -7.38 11.33 18.38
C SER A 87 -7.01 12.80 18.14
N THR A 88 -7.90 13.58 17.52
CA THR A 88 -7.79 15.04 17.44
C THR A 88 -7.78 15.70 18.83
N LEU A 89 -8.49 15.15 19.83
CA LEU A 89 -8.47 15.67 21.21
C LEU A 89 -7.12 15.39 21.92
N VAL A 90 -6.60 14.17 21.79
CA VAL A 90 -5.31 13.81 22.39
C VAL A 90 -4.15 14.50 21.66
N ARG A 91 -4.22 14.62 20.33
CA ARG A 91 -3.25 15.38 19.53
C ARG A 91 -3.33 16.88 19.82
N GLY A 92 -4.51 17.44 19.97
CA GLY A 92 -4.70 18.86 20.34
C GLY A 92 -4.22 19.23 21.74
N ILE A 93 -3.98 18.25 22.63
CA ILE A 93 -3.34 18.45 23.94
C ILE A 93 -1.80 18.41 23.83
N MET A 94 -1.26 17.67 22.83
CA MET A 94 0.16 17.41 22.71
C MET A 94 0.84 18.08 21.51
N ALA A 95 0.08 18.61 20.55
CA ALA A 95 0.60 19.34 19.39
C ALA A 95 -0.12 20.67 19.23
N ASP A 96 0.56 21.65 18.63
CA ASP A 96 -0.06 22.93 18.26
C ASP A 96 -1.14 22.71 17.17
N LYS A 97 -2.08 23.64 17.09
CA LYS A 97 -3.22 23.55 16.19
C LYS A 97 -2.81 23.46 14.71
N GLU A 98 -1.75 24.16 14.33
CA GLU A 98 -1.26 24.21 12.95
C GLU A 98 -0.70 22.84 12.53
N THR A 99 0.06 22.18 13.41
CA THR A 99 0.56 20.81 13.20
C THR A 99 -0.59 19.81 13.05
N VAL A 100 -1.63 19.91 13.88
CA VAL A 100 -2.81 19.02 13.80
C VAL A 100 -3.56 19.18 12.48
N GLU A 101 -3.79 20.42 12.04
CA GLU A 101 -4.45 20.74 10.78
C GLU A 101 -3.63 20.25 9.58
N LEU A 102 -2.30 20.41 9.63
CA LEU A 102 -1.40 19.94 8.59
C LEU A 102 -1.41 18.41 8.46
N TYR A 103 -1.34 17.68 9.57
CA TYR A 103 -1.46 16.22 9.55
C TYR A 103 -2.81 15.74 9.01
N ALA A 104 -3.91 16.38 9.43
CA ALA A 104 -5.23 16.04 8.92
C ALA A 104 -5.31 16.25 7.40
N LYS A 105 -4.69 17.32 6.90
CA LYS A 105 -4.61 17.62 5.48
C LYS A 105 -3.76 16.56 4.74
N ILE A 106 -2.57 16.24 5.22
CA ILE A 106 -1.72 15.19 4.64
C ILE A 106 -2.46 13.85 4.59
N GLN A 107 -3.14 13.46 5.66
CA GLN A 107 -3.93 12.23 5.68
C GLN A 107 -5.08 12.23 4.67
N SER A 108 -5.68 13.39 4.37
CA SER A 108 -6.82 13.47 3.44
C SER A 108 -6.43 13.23 1.98
N PHE A 109 -5.22 13.56 1.56
CA PHE A 109 -4.76 13.36 0.18
C PHE A 109 -3.81 12.16 0.04
N HIS A 110 -3.23 11.66 1.14
CA HIS A 110 -2.34 10.50 1.11
C HIS A 110 -3.16 9.19 1.12
N VAL A 111 -3.91 8.99 0.06
CA VAL A 111 -4.84 7.87 -0.14
C VAL A 111 -4.52 7.10 -1.43
N MET A 112 -4.98 5.85 -1.52
CA MET A 112 -4.84 5.03 -2.73
C MET A 112 -5.74 5.58 -3.86
N PRO A 113 -5.26 5.65 -5.13
CA PRO A 113 -6.14 5.92 -6.26
C PRO A 113 -7.24 4.87 -6.37
N ASN A 114 -8.46 5.31 -6.61
CA ASN A 114 -9.61 4.45 -6.86
C ASN A 114 -10.71 5.23 -7.62
N ARG A 115 -11.82 4.57 -7.92
CA ARG A 115 -12.94 5.19 -8.66
C ARG A 115 -13.64 6.31 -7.90
N ASP A 116 -13.67 6.23 -6.57
CA ASP A 116 -14.35 7.23 -5.73
C ASP A 116 -13.60 8.56 -5.69
N ASN A 117 -12.27 8.52 -5.92
CA ASN A 117 -11.43 9.72 -5.98
C ASN A 117 -11.01 10.11 -7.41
N GLY A 118 -11.72 9.60 -8.43
CA GLY A 118 -11.62 10.06 -9.83
C GLY A 118 -10.62 9.31 -10.70
N TYR A 119 -10.05 8.23 -10.21
CA TYR A 119 -9.16 7.34 -10.97
C TYR A 119 -9.90 6.09 -11.46
N CYS A 120 -9.19 5.16 -12.06
CA CYS A 120 -9.77 4.00 -12.74
C CYS A 120 -9.71 2.72 -11.91
N PHE A 121 -8.77 2.64 -10.96
CA PHE A 121 -8.50 1.43 -10.20
C PHE A 121 -9.77 0.87 -9.53
N TYR A 122 -10.10 -0.36 -9.90
CA TYR A 122 -11.26 -1.06 -9.36
C TYR A 122 -10.82 -1.97 -8.22
N ASN A 123 -10.92 -1.46 -6.99
CA ASN A 123 -10.64 -2.21 -5.78
C ASN A 123 -11.82 -3.12 -5.44
N VAL A 124 -11.64 -4.43 -5.55
CA VAL A 124 -12.68 -5.45 -5.33
C VAL A 124 -12.20 -6.39 -4.23
N ASP A 125 -12.40 -6.01 -2.98
CA ASP A 125 -11.93 -6.80 -1.83
C ASP A 125 -13.06 -7.55 -1.11
N GLY A 126 -14.31 -7.09 -1.24
CA GLY A 126 -15.48 -7.72 -0.60
C GLY A 126 -16.05 -8.86 -1.40
N GLU A 127 -16.57 -9.90 -0.73
CA GLU A 127 -17.32 -10.97 -1.37
C GLU A 127 -18.62 -10.49 -2.04
N SER A 128 -19.13 -9.32 -1.58
CA SER A 128 -20.35 -8.68 -2.06
C SER A 128 -20.11 -7.66 -3.18
N ASP A 129 -18.86 -7.35 -3.52
CA ASP A 129 -18.57 -6.39 -4.55
C ASP A 129 -19.00 -6.90 -5.93
N PRO A 130 -19.63 -6.08 -6.79
CA PRO A 130 -20.11 -6.54 -8.08
C PRO A 130 -18.94 -6.76 -9.06
N ILE A 131 -19.07 -7.79 -9.90
CA ILE A 131 -18.27 -7.88 -11.13
C ILE A 131 -18.84 -6.84 -12.10
N ILE A 132 -17.97 -6.00 -12.67
CA ILE A 132 -18.37 -4.98 -13.64
C ILE A 132 -18.02 -5.41 -15.07
N SER A 133 -18.88 -5.05 -16.03
CA SER A 133 -18.60 -5.28 -17.44
C SER A 133 -17.36 -4.50 -17.90
N MET A 134 -16.71 -4.96 -18.97
CA MET A 134 -15.52 -4.27 -19.49
C MET A 134 -15.82 -2.85 -19.97
N GLU A 135 -17.03 -2.58 -20.47
CA GLU A 135 -17.47 -1.22 -20.80
C GLU A 135 -17.39 -0.26 -19.61
N LYS A 136 -17.70 -0.76 -18.40
CA LYS A 136 -17.57 0.00 -17.15
C LYS A 136 -16.18 -0.09 -16.52
N SER A 137 -15.44 -1.16 -16.79
CA SER A 137 -14.11 -1.40 -16.24
C SER A 137 -13.06 -0.52 -16.91
N VAL A 138 -13.09 -0.42 -18.24
CA VAL A 138 -12.19 0.44 -18.99
C VAL A 138 -12.49 1.91 -18.72
N CYS A 139 -11.49 2.64 -18.31
CA CYS A 139 -11.63 4.06 -18.04
C CYS A 139 -10.41 4.82 -18.59
N LYS A 140 -10.56 6.13 -18.85
CA LYS A 140 -9.56 6.93 -19.58
C LYS A 140 -8.74 7.82 -18.67
N LEU A 141 -7.45 7.85 -18.92
CA LEU A 141 -6.45 8.77 -18.36
C LEU A 141 -5.95 9.73 -19.45
N GLY A 142 -5.40 10.86 -19.04
CA GLY A 142 -4.90 11.88 -19.96
C GLY A 142 -6.02 12.71 -20.61
N ILE A 143 -5.94 12.92 -21.92
CA ILE A 143 -6.93 13.71 -22.66
C ILE A 143 -8.13 12.84 -23.02
N LYS A 144 -9.11 12.77 -22.13
CA LYS A 144 -10.25 11.83 -22.17
C LYS A 144 -11.12 11.93 -23.42
N SER A 145 -11.10 13.09 -24.13
CA SER A 145 -11.85 13.30 -25.39
C SER A 145 -11.21 12.64 -26.62
N LEU A 146 -9.95 12.22 -26.51
CA LEU A 146 -9.23 11.60 -27.61
C LEU A 146 -9.46 10.08 -27.67
N LYS A 147 -9.19 9.51 -28.87
CA LYS A 147 -9.07 8.05 -29.01
C LYS A 147 -7.84 7.58 -28.22
N PRO A 148 -7.96 6.54 -27.39
CA PRO A 148 -6.82 6.03 -26.64
C PRO A 148 -5.72 5.49 -27.55
N LYS A 149 -4.48 5.91 -27.30
CA LYS A 149 -3.27 5.37 -27.94
C LYS A 149 -2.63 4.25 -27.13
N GLY A 150 -2.76 4.27 -25.80
CA GLY A 150 -2.14 3.33 -24.91
C GLY A 150 -3.12 2.61 -23.98
N LEU A 151 -2.66 1.54 -23.37
CA LEU A 151 -3.35 0.78 -22.33
C LEU A 151 -2.45 0.66 -21.11
N LEU A 152 -2.92 1.08 -19.92
CA LEU A 152 -2.34 0.71 -18.63
C LEU A 152 -3.05 -0.55 -18.12
N PHE A 153 -2.29 -1.60 -17.83
CA PHE A 153 -2.85 -2.88 -17.39
C PHE A 153 -2.06 -3.48 -16.23
N GLY A 154 -2.77 -3.95 -15.20
CA GLY A 154 -2.16 -4.64 -14.08
C GLY A 154 -3.00 -4.68 -12.81
N ASP A 155 -2.32 -4.99 -11.71
CA ASP A 155 -2.92 -5.08 -10.38
C ASP A 155 -2.96 -3.71 -9.66
N SER A 156 -3.00 -3.71 -8.32
CA SER A 156 -2.99 -2.49 -7.52
C SER A 156 -1.74 -1.63 -7.72
N PHE A 157 -0.62 -2.23 -8.19
CA PHE A 157 0.58 -1.48 -8.55
C PHE A 157 0.45 -0.75 -9.88
N ALA A 158 -0.37 -1.23 -10.79
CA ALA A 158 -0.78 -0.44 -11.96
C ALA A 158 -1.78 0.65 -11.53
N GLY A 159 -2.72 0.32 -10.64
CA GLY A 159 -3.68 1.26 -10.07
C GLY A 159 -3.02 2.45 -9.38
N HIS A 160 -2.00 2.24 -8.56
CA HIS A 160 -1.33 3.33 -7.87
C HIS A 160 -0.53 4.26 -8.80
N TYR A 161 -0.19 3.82 -10.02
CA TYR A 161 0.43 4.66 -11.04
C TYR A 161 -0.57 5.41 -11.94
N GLU A 162 -1.87 5.25 -11.77
CA GLU A 162 -2.85 5.96 -12.60
C GLU A 162 -2.71 7.48 -12.56
N PRO A 163 -2.50 8.14 -11.39
CA PRO A 163 -2.24 9.58 -11.36
C PRO A 163 -0.96 9.97 -12.12
N PHE A 164 0.09 9.16 -12.05
CA PHE A 164 1.33 9.36 -12.79
C PHE A 164 1.09 9.27 -14.30
N VAL A 165 0.42 8.22 -14.75
CA VAL A 165 0.13 7.99 -16.17
C VAL A 165 -0.82 9.07 -16.70
N ASP A 166 -1.79 9.52 -15.91
CA ASP A 166 -2.72 10.59 -16.26
C ASP A 166 -1.99 11.90 -16.57
N GLU A 167 -1.06 12.32 -15.70
CA GLU A 167 -0.27 13.53 -15.89
C GLU A 167 0.72 13.44 -17.07
N VAL A 168 1.39 12.29 -17.21
CA VAL A 168 2.30 12.05 -18.34
C VAL A 168 1.53 12.04 -19.67
N ALA A 169 0.37 11.39 -19.71
CA ALA A 169 -0.49 11.37 -20.90
C ALA A 169 -1.02 12.77 -21.27
N LYS A 170 -1.41 13.58 -20.28
CA LYS A 170 -1.75 15.01 -20.50
C LYS A 170 -0.58 15.78 -21.09
N LYS A 171 0.63 15.61 -20.55
CA LYS A 171 1.85 16.24 -21.06
C LYS A 171 2.16 15.86 -22.50
N LEU A 172 1.89 14.61 -22.87
CA LEU A 172 2.08 14.09 -24.24
C LEU A 172 0.94 14.46 -25.18
N GLY A 173 -0.19 14.96 -24.68
CA GLY A 173 -1.39 15.27 -25.47
C GLY A 173 -2.13 14.03 -25.98
N ILE A 174 -2.12 12.93 -25.22
CA ILE A 174 -2.72 11.64 -25.60
C ILE A 174 -3.74 11.17 -24.58
N SER A 175 -4.50 10.13 -24.95
CA SER A 175 -5.37 9.37 -24.07
C SER A 175 -4.82 7.96 -23.87
N VAL A 176 -4.97 7.42 -22.64
CA VAL A 176 -4.58 6.06 -22.24
C VAL A 176 -5.79 5.40 -21.56
N ASP A 177 -6.19 4.24 -22.03
CA ASP A 177 -7.16 3.41 -21.30
C ASP A 177 -6.46 2.75 -20.10
N SER A 178 -7.17 2.63 -18.99
CA SER A 178 -6.71 1.90 -17.81
C SER A 178 -7.66 0.75 -17.49
N VAL A 179 -7.07 -0.42 -17.24
CA VAL A 179 -7.75 -1.66 -16.81
C VAL A 179 -6.96 -2.25 -15.65
N THR A 180 -7.32 -1.85 -14.45
CA THR A 180 -6.59 -2.18 -13.22
C THR A 180 -7.54 -2.69 -12.15
N THR A 181 -7.18 -3.79 -11.48
CA THR A 181 -7.92 -4.33 -10.34
C THR A 181 -7.01 -5.15 -9.44
N ASN A 182 -7.36 -5.31 -8.16
CA ASN A 182 -6.57 -6.06 -7.18
C ASN A 182 -6.16 -7.43 -7.70
N TRP A 183 -4.94 -7.86 -7.40
CA TRP A 183 -4.42 -9.21 -7.65
C TRP A 183 -4.38 -9.61 -9.13
N CYS A 184 -4.66 -8.69 -10.05
CA CYS A 184 -4.72 -8.91 -11.49
C CYS A 184 -3.42 -8.53 -12.18
N PHE A 185 -2.35 -9.26 -11.91
CA PHE A 185 -1.08 -9.03 -12.60
C PHE A 185 -1.18 -9.34 -14.12
N PRO A 186 -0.33 -8.73 -14.96
CA PRO A 186 -0.31 -8.99 -16.39
C PRO A 186 0.03 -10.46 -16.69
N SER A 187 -0.91 -11.18 -17.29
CA SER A 187 -0.76 -12.58 -17.70
C SER A 187 -1.76 -12.96 -18.78
N LEU A 188 -1.51 -14.05 -19.49
CA LEU A 188 -2.40 -14.66 -20.47
C LEU A 188 -3.16 -15.89 -19.92
N THR A 189 -2.84 -16.30 -18.70
CA THR A 189 -3.37 -17.51 -18.05
C THR A 189 -4.47 -17.17 -17.05
N ASP A 190 -4.96 -18.18 -16.32
CA ASP A 190 -5.89 -18.03 -15.21
C ASP A 190 -5.20 -17.95 -13.82
N SER A 191 -3.88 -17.81 -13.79
CA SER A 191 -3.11 -17.66 -12.56
C SER A 191 -3.51 -16.40 -11.79
N THR A 192 -3.42 -16.44 -10.48
CA THR A 192 -3.76 -15.28 -9.65
C THR A 192 -2.75 -15.10 -8.52
N ASN A 193 -2.47 -13.86 -8.20
CA ASN A 193 -1.69 -13.50 -7.04
C ASN A 193 -2.51 -13.58 -5.73
N GLY A 194 -3.83 -13.46 -5.84
CA GLY A 194 -4.80 -13.64 -4.76
C GLY A 194 -5.36 -15.05 -4.67
N THR A 195 -6.55 -15.18 -4.10
CA THR A 195 -7.29 -16.45 -4.02
C THR A 195 -8.37 -16.53 -5.10
N LYS A 196 -8.56 -17.72 -5.69
CA LYS A 196 -9.57 -17.94 -6.75
C LYS A 196 -11.03 -17.79 -6.27
N THR A 197 -11.26 -17.76 -4.95
CA THR A 197 -12.59 -17.54 -4.36
C THR A 197 -13.02 -16.07 -4.36
N ARG A 198 -12.07 -15.12 -4.45
CA ARG A 198 -12.39 -13.69 -4.42
C ARG A 198 -13.03 -13.20 -5.72
N VAL A 199 -13.88 -12.18 -5.60
CA VAL A 199 -14.51 -11.50 -6.76
C VAL A 199 -13.45 -10.89 -7.69
N ALA A 200 -12.36 -10.35 -7.11
CA ALA A 200 -11.22 -9.82 -7.87
C ALA A 200 -10.64 -10.82 -8.88
N TYR A 201 -10.62 -12.13 -8.56
CA TYR A 201 -10.18 -13.14 -9.50
C TYR A 201 -11.08 -13.23 -10.74
N LYS A 202 -12.41 -13.24 -10.54
CA LYS A 202 -13.36 -13.27 -11.64
C LYS A 202 -13.29 -12.01 -12.51
N GLN A 203 -13.14 -10.83 -11.87
CA GLN A 203 -12.92 -9.58 -12.59
C GLN A 203 -11.60 -9.62 -13.38
N CYS A 204 -10.55 -10.18 -12.81
CA CYS A 204 -9.25 -10.32 -13.48
C CYS A 204 -9.34 -11.19 -14.74
N LEU A 205 -10.13 -12.26 -14.74
CA LEU A 205 -10.31 -13.08 -15.94
C LEU A 205 -10.93 -12.25 -17.07
N LEU A 206 -11.95 -11.43 -16.80
CA LEU A 206 -12.54 -10.52 -17.77
C LEU A 206 -11.55 -9.49 -18.28
N ASN A 207 -10.75 -8.91 -17.37
CA ASN A 207 -9.71 -7.94 -17.73
C ASN A 207 -8.67 -8.58 -18.67
N ARG A 208 -8.24 -9.82 -18.43
CA ARG A 208 -7.28 -10.55 -19.27
C ARG A 208 -7.84 -10.96 -20.62
N GLU A 209 -9.12 -11.34 -20.67
CA GLU A 209 -9.82 -11.56 -21.93
C GLU A 209 -9.83 -10.26 -22.75
N TYR A 210 -10.22 -9.15 -22.13
CA TYR A 210 -10.15 -7.85 -22.78
C TYR A 210 -8.74 -7.52 -23.29
N LEU A 211 -7.69 -7.76 -22.50
CA LEU A 211 -6.31 -7.56 -22.92
C LEU A 211 -5.98 -8.36 -24.18
N LYS A 212 -6.32 -9.64 -24.22
CA LYS A 212 -6.08 -10.52 -25.38
C LYS A 212 -6.76 -10.02 -26.64
N ASP A 213 -8.04 -9.64 -26.51
CA ASP A 213 -8.87 -9.30 -27.67
C ASP A 213 -8.61 -7.89 -28.21
N ASN A 214 -8.11 -6.99 -27.34
CA ASN A 214 -8.04 -5.57 -27.66
C ASN A 214 -6.62 -4.99 -27.74
N ILE A 215 -5.61 -5.73 -27.29
CA ILE A 215 -4.23 -5.19 -27.18
C ILE A 215 -3.72 -4.61 -28.53
N SER A 216 -4.05 -5.22 -29.64
CA SER A 216 -3.64 -4.78 -30.98
C SER A 216 -4.29 -3.47 -31.44
N LYS A 217 -5.26 -2.93 -30.70
CA LYS A 217 -5.89 -1.63 -30.97
C LYS A 217 -5.08 -0.46 -30.44
N TYR A 218 -4.08 -0.73 -29.60
CA TYR A 218 -3.23 0.28 -28.95
C TYR A 218 -1.85 0.36 -29.60
N ASP A 219 -1.30 1.56 -29.64
CA ASP A 219 0.07 1.79 -30.11
C ASP A 219 1.08 1.26 -29.08
N PHE A 220 0.69 1.31 -27.80
CA PHE A 220 1.53 0.82 -26.70
C PHE A 220 0.71 0.29 -25.52
N VAL A 221 1.36 -0.53 -24.70
CA VAL A 221 0.83 -0.99 -23.40
C VAL A 221 1.86 -0.70 -22.29
N ILE A 222 1.35 -0.30 -21.12
CA ILE A 222 2.13 -0.13 -19.90
C ILE A 222 1.72 -1.24 -18.93
N PHE A 223 2.65 -2.11 -18.58
CA PHE A 223 2.45 -3.14 -17.56
C PHE A 223 3.05 -2.70 -16.22
N SER A 224 2.29 -2.88 -15.16
CA SER A 224 2.77 -2.76 -13.79
C SER A 224 2.13 -3.81 -12.89
N GLY A 225 2.86 -4.24 -11.86
CA GLY A 225 2.43 -5.28 -10.95
C GLY A 225 3.30 -5.37 -9.70
N ILE A 226 2.85 -6.17 -8.75
CA ILE A 226 3.55 -6.45 -7.49
C ILE A 226 4.75 -7.40 -7.74
N TRP A 227 5.82 -6.88 -8.36
CA TRP A 227 6.91 -7.68 -8.94
C TRP A 227 7.60 -8.62 -7.94
N PHE A 228 7.84 -8.19 -6.70
CA PHE A 228 8.48 -9.03 -5.67
C PHE A 228 7.68 -10.29 -5.34
N ASP A 229 6.35 -10.18 -5.25
CA ASP A 229 5.50 -11.30 -4.89
C ASP A 229 5.29 -12.25 -6.08
N LEU A 230 5.23 -11.70 -7.29
CA LEU A 230 5.16 -12.48 -8.53
C LEU A 230 6.45 -13.25 -8.76
N TYR A 231 7.62 -12.65 -8.47
CA TYR A 231 8.91 -13.37 -8.49
C TYR A 231 8.91 -14.53 -7.49
N ARG A 232 8.51 -14.25 -6.25
CA ARG A 232 8.48 -15.24 -5.15
C ARG A 232 7.54 -16.42 -5.44
N LYS A 233 6.45 -16.17 -6.15
CA LYS A 233 5.47 -17.19 -6.57
C LYS A 233 5.83 -17.91 -7.86
N GLY A 234 6.92 -17.54 -8.53
CA GLY A 234 7.37 -18.20 -9.76
C GLY A 234 6.62 -17.80 -11.03
N TYR A 235 5.97 -16.62 -11.06
CA TYR A 235 5.19 -16.15 -12.22
C TYR A 235 6.00 -15.37 -13.27
N GLN A 236 7.34 -15.37 -13.19
CA GLN A 236 8.21 -14.63 -14.10
C GLN A 236 7.96 -14.97 -15.57
N ASN A 237 7.79 -16.25 -15.89
CA ASN A 237 7.57 -16.70 -17.25
C ASN A 237 6.22 -16.19 -17.81
N GLU A 238 5.18 -16.14 -17.00
CA GLU A 238 3.88 -15.61 -17.44
C GLU A 238 3.96 -14.13 -17.81
N ILE A 239 4.78 -13.36 -17.07
CA ILE A 239 5.02 -11.95 -17.36
C ILE A 239 5.83 -11.80 -18.64
N VAL A 240 6.85 -12.61 -18.83
CA VAL A 240 7.63 -12.64 -20.09
C VAL A 240 6.74 -13.03 -21.28
N ASP A 241 5.85 -13.99 -21.10
CA ASP A 241 4.94 -14.45 -22.16
C ASP A 241 3.93 -13.37 -22.59
N VAL A 242 3.33 -12.63 -21.64
CA VAL A 242 2.41 -11.54 -22.00
C VAL A 242 3.14 -10.37 -22.68
N ILE A 243 4.40 -10.09 -22.30
CA ILE A 243 5.26 -9.10 -22.95
C ILE A 243 5.53 -9.51 -24.41
N LYS A 244 5.96 -10.76 -24.62
CA LYS A 244 6.22 -11.31 -25.96
C LYS A 244 4.95 -11.34 -26.81
N TYR A 245 3.81 -11.68 -26.21
CA TYR A 245 2.51 -11.63 -26.88
C TYR A 245 2.18 -10.21 -27.36
N ALA A 246 2.26 -9.20 -26.48
CA ALA A 246 2.04 -7.82 -26.87
C ALA A 246 2.96 -7.38 -28.03
N LYS A 247 4.24 -7.72 -27.93
CA LYS A 247 5.22 -7.42 -28.98
C LYS A 247 4.87 -8.12 -30.30
N SER A 248 4.41 -9.38 -30.26
CA SER A 248 3.98 -10.13 -31.46
C SER A 248 2.75 -9.49 -32.17
N LYS A 249 1.97 -8.69 -31.44
CA LYS A 249 0.85 -7.91 -31.98
C LYS A 249 1.28 -6.54 -32.53
N GLY A 250 2.58 -6.24 -32.55
CA GLY A 250 3.11 -4.95 -33.02
C GLY A 250 3.00 -3.81 -32.00
N VAL A 251 2.64 -4.11 -30.75
CA VAL A 251 2.43 -3.12 -29.69
C VAL A 251 3.76 -2.82 -28.98
N LYS A 252 4.06 -1.54 -28.75
CA LYS A 252 5.20 -1.15 -27.91
C LYS A 252 4.88 -1.47 -26.44
N VAL A 253 5.83 -2.09 -25.74
CA VAL A 253 5.61 -2.48 -24.35
C VAL A 253 6.48 -1.65 -23.41
N TYR A 254 5.84 -1.03 -22.43
CA TYR A 254 6.48 -0.38 -21.30
C TYR A 254 6.23 -1.21 -20.05
N VAL A 255 7.23 -1.31 -19.17
CA VAL A 255 7.09 -1.92 -17.84
C VAL A 255 7.52 -0.89 -16.83
N MET A 256 6.70 -0.66 -15.81
CA MET A 256 7.03 0.25 -14.71
C MET A 256 7.67 -0.53 -13.57
N ALA A 257 8.77 -0.02 -13.03
CA ALA A 257 9.38 -0.55 -11.81
C ALA A 257 8.43 -0.39 -10.61
N SER A 258 8.57 -1.26 -9.61
CA SER A 258 7.92 -1.06 -8.31
C SER A 258 8.61 0.06 -7.52
N PRO A 259 7.87 0.81 -6.69
CA PRO A 259 8.48 1.66 -5.67
C PRO A 259 9.23 0.80 -4.64
N THR A 260 10.09 1.42 -3.83
CA THR A 260 10.79 0.73 -2.74
C THR A 260 9.78 0.05 -1.79
N GLN A 261 10.09 -1.19 -1.42
CA GLN A 261 9.21 -2.03 -0.60
C GLN A 261 9.72 -2.09 0.84
N TYR A 262 8.84 -1.82 1.79
CA TYR A 262 9.13 -1.81 3.22
C TYR A 262 8.29 -2.87 3.97
N ASP A 263 8.84 -3.46 5.04
CA ASP A 263 8.10 -4.41 5.91
C ASP A 263 7.19 -3.73 6.93
N ILE A 264 7.08 -2.40 6.86
CA ILE A 264 6.29 -1.59 7.78
C ILE A 264 5.26 -0.77 7.00
N ASN A 265 4.18 -0.37 7.67
CA ASN A 265 3.31 0.67 7.17
C ASN A 265 4.02 2.02 7.34
N VAL A 266 4.67 2.48 6.27
CA VAL A 266 5.53 3.68 6.29
C VAL A 266 4.75 4.91 6.70
N PHE A 267 3.57 5.13 6.10
CA PHE A 267 2.78 6.32 6.38
C PHE A 267 2.21 6.34 7.80
N ALA A 268 1.72 5.20 8.30
CA ALA A 268 1.27 5.10 9.69
C ALA A 268 2.41 5.40 10.69
N ASN A 269 3.62 4.91 10.40
CA ASN A 269 4.81 5.23 11.21
C ASN A 269 5.24 6.70 11.10
N PHE A 270 5.18 7.28 9.91
CA PHE A 270 5.43 8.70 9.68
C PHE A 270 4.49 9.58 10.52
N ILE A 271 3.19 9.29 10.50
CA ILE A 271 2.20 10.03 11.31
C ILE A 271 2.40 9.81 12.81
N ALA A 272 2.73 8.59 13.23
CA ALA A 272 2.91 8.26 14.66
C ALA A 272 4.18 8.87 15.27
N ALA A 273 5.24 8.98 14.49
CA ALA A 273 6.54 9.44 14.97
C ALA A 273 6.72 10.95 14.98
N GLY A 274 5.81 11.67 14.32
CA GLY A 274 6.11 13.05 13.96
C GLY A 274 7.12 13.13 12.82
N VAL A 275 7.04 14.21 12.06
CA VAL A 275 7.65 14.40 10.73
C VAL A 275 9.17 14.39 10.69
N ASN A 276 9.83 14.59 11.83
CA ASN A 276 11.26 14.92 11.87
C ASN A 276 12.20 13.72 11.76
N ASP A 277 11.67 12.47 11.72
CA ASP A 277 12.50 11.27 11.85
C ASP A 277 12.39 10.29 10.67
N LEU A 278 11.78 10.74 9.57
CA LEU A 278 11.50 9.90 8.40
C LEU A 278 12.76 9.29 7.76
N PRO A 279 13.87 10.04 7.49
CA PRO A 279 15.05 9.49 6.83
C PRO A 279 15.72 8.38 7.63
N PHE A 280 15.69 8.45 8.96
CA PHE A 280 16.25 7.43 9.84
C PHE A 280 15.44 6.14 9.79
N ARG A 281 14.11 6.24 9.73
CA ARG A 281 13.19 5.10 9.73
C ARG A 281 13.16 4.38 8.39
N LEU A 282 13.23 5.09 7.27
CA LEU A 282 13.28 4.49 5.94
C LEU A 282 14.59 3.71 5.73
N LYS A 283 15.74 4.26 6.13
CA LYS A 283 17.06 3.62 5.97
C LYS A 283 17.24 2.29 6.71
N GLY A 284 16.50 2.07 7.80
CA GLY A 284 16.61 0.86 8.63
C GLY A 284 15.76 -0.33 8.15
N ASN A 285 14.94 -0.17 7.11
CA ASN A 285 13.89 -1.13 6.75
C ASN A 285 13.95 -1.65 5.30
N SER A 286 15.11 -1.57 4.61
CA SER A 286 15.30 -2.31 3.36
C SER A 286 15.31 -3.82 3.66
N ASN A 287 14.51 -4.60 2.93
CA ASN A 287 14.27 -5.98 3.27
C ASN A 287 14.18 -6.91 2.06
N LYS A 288 13.89 -8.19 2.33
CA LYS A 288 13.77 -9.25 1.33
C LYS A 288 12.79 -8.97 0.19
N LYS A 289 11.79 -8.09 0.37
CA LYS A 289 10.86 -7.73 -0.71
C LYS A 289 11.56 -6.89 -1.78
N ASP A 290 12.47 -6.01 -1.37
CA ASP A 290 13.27 -5.21 -2.30
C ASP A 290 14.24 -6.11 -3.08
N ASP A 291 14.88 -7.09 -2.43
CA ASP A 291 15.74 -8.07 -3.08
C ASP A 291 15.01 -8.87 -4.18
N ASP A 292 13.77 -9.30 -3.92
CA ASP A 292 12.96 -10.03 -4.91
C ASP A 292 12.48 -9.09 -6.04
N THR A 293 12.25 -7.82 -5.77
CA THR A 293 11.98 -6.79 -6.79
C THR A 293 13.19 -6.60 -7.70
N GLN A 294 14.38 -6.48 -7.15
CA GLN A 294 15.62 -6.34 -7.92
C GLN A 294 15.87 -7.53 -8.87
N LYS A 295 15.51 -8.74 -8.47
CA LYS A 295 15.60 -9.91 -9.36
C LYS A 295 14.65 -9.80 -10.56
N MET A 296 13.43 -9.25 -10.38
CA MET A 296 12.54 -8.93 -11.50
C MET A 296 13.09 -7.80 -12.37
N ASP A 297 13.69 -6.79 -11.78
CA ASP A 297 14.31 -5.67 -12.51
C ASP A 297 15.47 -6.13 -13.39
N ILE A 298 16.21 -7.15 -12.97
CA ILE A 298 17.24 -7.80 -13.81
C ILE A 298 16.59 -8.46 -15.03
N ILE A 299 15.47 -9.18 -14.85
CA ILE A 299 14.73 -9.80 -15.97
C ILE A 299 14.22 -8.71 -16.93
N PHE A 300 13.65 -7.64 -16.41
CA PHE A 300 13.18 -6.54 -17.24
C PHE A 300 14.30 -5.81 -17.97
N SER A 301 15.45 -5.62 -17.31
CA SER A 301 16.63 -5.04 -17.95
C SER A 301 17.14 -5.90 -19.10
N GLN A 302 17.10 -7.23 -18.97
CA GLN A 302 17.45 -8.15 -20.06
C GLN A 302 16.44 -8.05 -21.20
N LEU A 303 15.13 -8.02 -20.92
CA LEU A 303 14.09 -7.85 -21.93
C LEU A 303 14.18 -6.50 -22.66
N GLU A 304 14.66 -5.46 -21.98
CA GLU A 304 14.94 -4.15 -22.59
C GLU A 304 16.13 -4.24 -23.53
N GLN A 305 17.24 -4.88 -23.15
CA GLN A 305 18.40 -5.12 -24.00
C GLN A 305 18.04 -5.94 -25.24
N ASP A 306 17.16 -6.93 -25.09
CA ASP A 306 16.65 -7.76 -26.17
C ASP A 306 15.60 -7.05 -27.06
N GLY A 307 15.25 -5.79 -26.75
CA GLY A 307 14.33 -4.97 -27.53
C GLY A 307 12.83 -5.32 -27.39
N TYR A 308 12.46 -6.08 -26.37
CA TYR A 308 11.06 -6.42 -26.11
C TYR A 308 10.28 -5.28 -25.42
N ILE A 309 10.93 -4.55 -24.51
CA ILE A 309 10.28 -3.52 -23.69
C ILE A 309 11.10 -2.22 -23.64
N LYS A 310 10.46 -1.17 -23.11
CA LYS A 310 11.14 -0.04 -22.45
C LYS A 310 10.86 -0.12 -20.96
N PHE A 311 11.90 -0.31 -20.15
CA PHE A 311 11.79 -0.44 -18.71
C PHE A 311 11.91 0.92 -18.03
N ILE A 312 10.80 1.45 -17.47
CA ILE A 312 10.77 2.71 -16.71
C ILE A 312 11.28 2.40 -15.31
N LYS A 313 12.52 2.78 -15.05
CA LYS A 313 13.26 2.43 -13.83
C LYS A 313 12.77 3.21 -12.63
N LYS A 314 12.92 2.64 -11.44
CA LYS A 314 12.56 3.27 -10.17
C LYS A 314 13.22 4.64 -10.00
N ASP A 315 14.52 4.74 -10.24
CA ASP A 315 15.31 5.96 -10.06
C ASP A 315 14.97 7.07 -11.09
N ASP A 316 14.28 6.72 -12.18
CA ASP A 316 13.73 7.68 -13.12
C ASP A 316 12.36 8.24 -12.67
N ILE A 317 11.68 7.56 -11.74
CA ILE A 317 10.35 7.91 -11.23
C ILE A 317 10.43 8.62 -9.88
N PHE A 318 11.25 8.10 -8.96
CA PHE A 318 11.31 8.51 -7.56
C PHE A 318 12.66 9.12 -7.21
N ASP A 319 12.66 10.03 -6.22
CA ASP A 319 13.87 10.53 -5.61
C ASP A 319 14.57 9.44 -4.78
N GLU A 320 15.91 9.54 -4.66
CA GLU A 320 16.72 8.59 -3.87
C GLU A 320 16.34 8.55 -2.37
N SER A 321 15.71 9.61 -1.86
CA SER A 321 15.21 9.67 -0.48
C SER A 321 13.95 8.85 -0.24
N ASP A 322 13.31 8.31 -1.30
CA ASP A 322 11.99 7.68 -1.27
C ASP A 322 10.89 8.59 -0.67
N SER A 323 11.07 9.91 -0.80
CA SER A 323 10.20 10.95 -0.23
C SER A 323 10.14 12.19 -1.14
N TYR A 324 9.17 13.04 -0.90
CA TYR A 324 9.01 14.34 -1.55
C TYR A 324 8.69 15.43 -0.52
N HIS A 325 8.91 16.71 -0.89
CA HIS A 325 8.65 17.84 -0.01
C HIS A 325 7.28 18.46 -0.25
N TYR A 326 6.55 18.69 0.83
CA TYR A 326 5.28 19.41 0.83
C TYR A 326 5.25 20.39 2.01
N ASN A 327 5.17 21.69 1.72
CA ASN A 327 5.18 22.76 2.73
C ASN A 327 6.33 22.64 3.76
N GLY A 328 7.53 22.31 3.30
CA GLY A 328 8.71 22.14 4.15
C GLY A 328 8.80 20.81 4.91
N ILE A 329 7.82 19.93 4.72
CA ILE A 329 7.79 18.60 5.31
C ILE A 329 8.20 17.57 4.27
N GLU A 330 9.03 16.64 4.67
CA GLU A 330 9.41 15.48 3.87
C GLU A 330 8.38 14.36 4.06
N ILE A 331 7.66 14.01 2.98
CA ILE A 331 6.57 13.02 2.99
C ILE A 331 7.04 11.77 2.23
N PRO A 332 6.87 10.55 2.79
CA PRO A 332 7.24 9.33 2.07
C PRO A 332 6.34 9.10 0.86
N TYR A 333 6.90 8.62 -0.26
CA TYR A 333 6.09 8.13 -1.37
C TYR A 333 5.21 6.95 -0.96
N SER A 334 5.74 6.07 -0.12
CA SER A 334 5.04 4.86 0.31
C SER A 334 3.85 5.17 1.23
N LEU A 335 2.70 4.58 0.91
CA LEU A 335 1.47 4.65 1.71
C LEU A 335 1.47 3.59 2.83
N ASP A 336 1.69 2.34 2.48
CA ASP A 336 1.53 1.19 3.37
C ASP A 336 2.76 0.28 3.46
N GLY A 337 3.85 0.71 2.86
CA GLY A 337 5.08 -0.08 2.69
C GLY A 337 5.20 -0.72 1.31
N ALA A 338 4.12 -0.75 0.52
CA ALA A 338 4.09 -1.37 -0.81
C ALA A 338 3.54 -0.41 -1.89
N HIS A 339 2.40 0.22 -1.63
CA HIS A 339 1.74 1.12 -2.57
C HIS A 339 2.16 2.58 -2.35
N ILE A 340 2.01 3.40 -3.40
CA ILE A 340 2.13 4.85 -3.32
C ILE A 340 0.73 5.50 -3.31
N SER A 341 0.64 6.69 -2.73
CA SER A 341 -0.62 7.45 -2.69
C SER A 341 -0.90 8.19 -3.99
N VAL A 342 -2.11 8.75 -4.12
CA VAL A 342 -2.47 9.68 -5.20
C VAL A 342 -1.46 10.82 -5.28
N ASP A 343 -1.20 11.48 -4.16
CA ASP A 343 -0.29 12.63 -4.11
C ASP A 343 1.14 12.23 -4.45
N SER A 344 1.63 11.12 -3.90
CA SER A 344 2.95 10.56 -4.23
C SER A 344 3.10 10.28 -5.72
N SER A 345 2.06 9.70 -6.33
CA SER A 345 2.03 9.40 -7.77
C SER A 345 2.03 10.67 -8.62
N LEU A 346 1.29 11.71 -8.19
CA LEU A 346 1.31 13.04 -8.86
C LEU A 346 2.66 13.74 -8.72
N MET A 347 3.28 13.69 -7.54
CA MET A 347 4.60 14.31 -7.30
C MET A 347 5.70 13.60 -8.10
N ALA A 348 5.66 12.28 -8.20
CA ALA A 348 6.55 11.51 -9.05
C ALA A 348 6.36 11.86 -10.54
N ALA A 349 5.12 12.01 -11.01
CA ALA A 349 4.83 12.46 -12.38
C ALA A 349 5.36 13.86 -12.66
N LYS A 350 5.17 14.78 -11.73
CA LYS A 350 5.68 16.15 -11.83
C LYS A 350 7.20 16.14 -11.99
N GLN A 351 7.92 15.45 -11.12
CA GLN A 351 9.38 15.30 -11.21
C GLN A 351 9.81 14.69 -12.54
N PHE A 352 9.19 13.61 -12.98
CA PHE A 352 9.46 12.92 -14.24
C PHE A 352 9.28 13.83 -15.46
N ILE A 353 8.28 14.74 -15.42
CA ILE A 353 8.00 15.70 -16.47
C ILE A 353 8.97 16.89 -16.41
N GLU A 354 9.20 17.48 -15.27
CA GLU A 354 10.04 18.68 -15.08
C GLU A 354 11.52 18.41 -15.37
N THR A 355 12.03 17.25 -14.98
CA THR A 355 13.40 16.81 -15.31
C THR A 355 13.56 16.43 -16.79
N GLY A 356 12.46 16.26 -17.51
CA GLY A 356 12.49 15.87 -18.91
C GLY A 356 12.77 14.38 -19.16
N VAL A 357 12.83 13.56 -18.12
CA VAL A 357 13.07 12.11 -18.20
C VAL A 357 12.00 11.39 -19.03
N TYR A 358 10.76 11.89 -19.04
CA TYR A 358 9.70 11.33 -19.89
C TYR A 358 10.09 11.23 -21.38
N LYS A 359 10.96 12.12 -21.90
CA LYS A 359 11.42 12.11 -23.31
C LYS A 359 12.27 10.88 -23.63
N LYS A 360 12.99 10.33 -22.64
CA LYS A 360 13.77 9.08 -22.78
C LYS A 360 12.88 7.91 -23.18
N TYR A 361 11.66 7.88 -22.70
CA TYR A 361 10.71 6.78 -22.89
C TYR A 361 9.70 7.05 -24.01
N PHE A 362 9.17 8.25 -24.09
CA PHE A 362 8.02 8.62 -24.91
C PHE A 362 8.34 9.59 -26.04
N SER A 363 9.60 9.66 -26.50
CA SER A 363 9.99 10.51 -27.66
C SER A 363 9.19 10.23 -28.93
N ASP A 364 8.78 8.98 -29.12
CA ASP A 364 8.09 8.49 -30.32
C ASP A 364 6.58 8.35 -30.12
N ALA A 365 6.02 8.86 -29.03
CA ALA A 365 4.59 8.71 -28.70
C ALA A 365 3.70 9.87 -29.20
N LYS A 366 4.25 10.77 -30.03
CA LYS A 366 3.50 11.89 -30.64
C LYS A 366 2.66 11.49 -31.82
#